data_57d4d57cdb1aa71b09781e61600aebc8
#
_entry.id   57d4d57cdb1aa71b09781e61600aebc8
#
_cell.length_a   1.000
_cell.length_b   1.000
_cell.length_c   1.000
_cell.angle_alpha   90.00
_cell.angle_beta   90.00
_cell.angle_gamma   90.00
#
_symmetry.space_group_name_H-M   'P 1'
#
loop_
_entity.id
_entity.type
_entity.pdbx_description
1 polymer ?
#
loop_
_entity_poly.entity_id
_entity_poly.type
_entity_poly.pdbx_seq_one_letter_code
_entity_poly.pdbx_strand_id
1 'polypeptide(L)'
;PAIHIKREQISEMMEREMGTEKGNIDPTYLTHAARKNLREKFLHADVAMTGANFAVASTGEIVVCTNEGNADMGTSFPKVHIATMGMEKIVPNLEALGVFTRLLARSGTGQPITSYTSHYRRPPEGQEFHIIIVDNGRSDILACTEHVNMLKCIRCGSCINTCPVYRRTGGYSYSYFIPGPVGINLGMLKSPEKYSGNVSACSLCYSCSNVCPVKIDLAEQIYKWRQNLAPLHLADPSKKLMVKGMKFIMNHPGLFYNAIAAGRVAERMPRFVLYNSLDAWGIGRELPEFAKETFNEMWKKGLKAD
;
A
#
# COMPACT_ATOMS: atom_id res chain seq x y z
N PRO A 1 -9.57 -6.98 -4.46
CA PRO A 1 -10.50 -5.98 -3.93
C PRO A 1 -11.56 -5.59 -4.96
N ALA A 2 -12.77 -5.28 -4.49
CA ALA A 2 -13.91 -4.93 -5.35
C ALA A 2 -13.66 -3.71 -6.28
N ILE A 3 -12.72 -2.83 -5.93
CA ILE A 3 -12.34 -1.67 -6.75
C ILE A 3 -11.80 -2.03 -8.15
N HIS A 4 -11.45 -3.28 -8.38
CA HIS A 4 -11.01 -3.76 -9.69
C HIS A 4 -12.15 -4.34 -10.53
N ILE A 5 -13.38 -4.42 -9.97
CA ILE A 5 -14.56 -4.98 -10.62
C ILE A 5 -15.41 -3.83 -11.15
N LYS A 6 -15.77 -3.90 -12.42
CA LYS A 6 -16.65 -2.91 -13.05
C LYS A 6 -18.11 -3.16 -12.69
N ARG A 7 -18.94 -2.14 -12.84
CA ARG A 7 -20.37 -2.16 -12.52
C ARG A 7 -21.13 -3.24 -13.28
N GLU A 8 -20.79 -3.44 -14.54
CA GLU A 8 -21.34 -4.49 -15.41
C GLU A 8 -21.07 -5.88 -14.82
N GLN A 9 -19.85 -6.13 -14.38
CA GLN A 9 -19.45 -7.39 -13.76
C GLN A 9 -20.15 -7.63 -12.41
N ILE A 10 -20.39 -6.56 -11.65
CA ILE A 10 -21.20 -6.63 -10.42
C ILE A 10 -22.64 -7.01 -10.76
N SER A 11 -23.24 -6.40 -11.78
CA SER A 11 -24.58 -6.72 -12.24
C SER A 11 -24.72 -8.19 -12.65
N GLU A 12 -23.79 -8.70 -13.47
CA GLU A 12 -23.76 -10.12 -13.87
C GLU A 12 -23.65 -11.08 -12.66
N MET A 13 -22.82 -10.73 -11.70
CA MET A 13 -22.67 -11.52 -10.47
C MET A 13 -23.96 -11.52 -9.65
N MET A 14 -24.59 -10.35 -9.48
CA MET A 14 -25.84 -10.24 -8.72
C MET A 14 -27.03 -10.89 -9.44
N GLU A 15 -27.07 -10.87 -10.76
CA GLU A 15 -28.03 -11.65 -11.56
C GLU A 15 -27.94 -13.14 -11.22
N ARG A 16 -26.72 -13.67 -11.21
CA ARG A 16 -26.46 -15.10 -10.93
C ARG A 16 -26.75 -15.48 -9.48
N GLU A 17 -26.33 -14.66 -8.51
CA GLU A 17 -26.38 -15.00 -7.08
C GLU A 17 -27.68 -14.58 -6.39
N MET A 18 -28.35 -13.54 -6.88
CA MET A 18 -29.52 -12.91 -6.23
C MET A 18 -30.74 -12.84 -7.14
N GLY A 19 -30.64 -13.25 -8.41
CA GLY A 19 -31.76 -13.21 -9.37
C GLY A 19 -32.20 -11.77 -9.71
N THR A 20 -31.25 -10.82 -9.77
CA THR A 20 -31.56 -9.44 -10.16
C THR A 20 -31.90 -9.35 -11.64
N GLU A 21 -32.51 -8.24 -12.06
CA GLU A 21 -32.85 -7.96 -13.45
C GLU A 21 -31.60 -7.97 -14.35
N LYS A 22 -31.69 -8.69 -15.45
CA LYS A 22 -30.58 -8.89 -16.39
C LYS A 22 -30.10 -7.57 -16.98
N GLY A 23 -28.79 -7.34 -16.86
CA GLY A 23 -28.13 -6.17 -17.43
C GLY A 23 -28.47 -4.82 -16.74
N ASN A 24 -29.18 -4.83 -15.62
CA ASN A 24 -29.44 -3.62 -14.86
C ASN A 24 -28.19 -3.20 -14.08
N ILE A 25 -27.60 -2.08 -14.46
CA ILE A 25 -26.38 -1.51 -13.88
C ILE A 25 -26.66 -0.28 -13.00
N ASP A 26 -27.94 0.01 -12.70
CA ASP A 26 -28.25 1.12 -11.80
C ASP A 26 -27.74 0.82 -10.38
N PRO A 27 -26.86 1.69 -9.82
CA PRO A 27 -26.28 1.48 -8.50
C PRO A 27 -27.32 1.41 -7.39
N THR A 28 -28.38 2.20 -7.50
CA THR A 28 -29.46 2.26 -6.50
C THR A 28 -30.23 0.95 -6.48
N TYR A 29 -30.60 0.45 -7.66
CA TYR A 29 -31.27 -0.84 -7.80
C TYR A 29 -30.44 -1.98 -7.23
N LEU A 30 -29.15 -2.08 -7.63
CA LEU A 30 -28.23 -3.13 -7.16
C LEU A 30 -28.02 -3.06 -5.63
N THR A 31 -27.91 -1.86 -5.07
CA THR A 31 -27.78 -1.66 -3.62
C THR A 31 -29.04 -2.10 -2.88
N HIS A 32 -30.23 -1.79 -3.40
CA HIS A 32 -31.49 -2.23 -2.83
C HIS A 32 -31.67 -3.76 -2.89
N ALA A 33 -31.25 -4.40 -3.99
CA ALA A 33 -31.25 -5.85 -4.11
C ALA A 33 -30.35 -6.51 -3.09
N ALA A 34 -29.10 -5.99 -2.94
CA ALA A 34 -28.16 -6.45 -1.93
C ALA A 34 -28.73 -6.28 -0.51
N ARG A 35 -29.32 -5.11 -0.21
CA ARG A 35 -29.94 -4.82 1.08
C ARG A 35 -31.05 -5.84 1.41
N LYS A 36 -31.94 -6.11 0.45
CA LYS A 36 -33.03 -7.07 0.63
C LYS A 36 -32.51 -8.48 0.93
N ASN A 37 -31.50 -8.92 0.19
CA ASN A 37 -30.91 -10.25 0.37
C ASN A 37 -30.15 -10.38 1.70
N LEU A 38 -29.43 -9.35 2.12
CA LEU A 38 -28.58 -9.41 3.32
C LEU A 38 -29.37 -9.18 4.61
N ARG A 39 -30.54 -8.49 4.56
CA ARG A 39 -31.30 -8.12 5.75
C ARG A 39 -31.60 -9.31 6.64
N GLU A 40 -32.15 -10.38 6.07
CA GLU A 40 -32.53 -11.59 6.83
C GLU A 40 -31.28 -12.25 7.47
N LYS A 41 -30.17 -12.23 6.78
CA LYS A 41 -28.89 -12.76 7.29
C LYS A 41 -28.40 -11.96 8.51
N PHE A 42 -28.54 -10.63 8.50
CA PHE A 42 -28.17 -9.79 9.64
C PHE A 42 -29.13 -10.00 10.83
N LEU A 43 -30.45 -10.14 10.58
CA LEU A 43 -31.44 -10.31 11.64
C LEU A 43 -31.32 -11.65 12.37
N HIS A 44 -30.80 -12.69 11.68
CA HIS A 44 -30.72 -14.05 12.22
C HIS A 44 -29.28 -14.53 12.47
N ALA A 45 -28.32 -13.63 12.45
CA ALA A 45 -26.94 -13.98 12.77
C ALA A 45 -26.77 -14.24 14.27
N ASP A 46 -26.17 -15.38 14.64
CA ASP A 46 -25.89 -15.73 16.04
C ASP A 46 -24.58 -15.06 16.54
N VAL A 47 -23.61 -14.86 15.65
CA VAL A 47 -22.28 -14.34 15.96
C VAL A 47 -21.94 -13.18 15.02
N ALA A 48 -21.47 -12.08 15.59
CA ALA A 48 -20.83 -11.00 14.85
C ALA A 48 -19.31 -11.08 14.98
N MET A 49 -18.59 -10.84 13.90
CA MET A 49 -17.14 -10.69 13.91
C MET A 49 -16.74 -9.36 13.30
N THR A 50 -16.00 -8.52 14.05
CA THR A 50 -15.54 -7.22 13.57
C THR A 50 -14.02 -7.09 13.69
N GLY A 51 -13.43 -6.24 12.83
CA GLY A 51 -12.12 -5.66 13.10
C GLY A 51 -12.27 -4.46 14.02
N ALA A 52 -11.15 -4.00 14.63
CA ALA A 52 -11.10 -2.75 15.35
C ALA A 52 -10.13 -1.77 14.70
N ASN A 53 -10.51 -0.49 14.68
CA ASN A 53 -9.60 0.58 14.27
C ASN A 53 -8.67 0.96 15.42
N PHE A 54 -9.21 1.05 16.65
CA PHE A 54 -8.47 1.36 17.85
C PHE A 54 -9.02 0.60 19.07
N ALA A 55 -8.19 0.47 20.10
CA ALA A 55 -8.60 0.05 21.44
C ALA A 55 -8.03 1.02 22.46
N VAL A 56 -8.82 1.43 23.44
CA VAL A 56 -8.44 2.40 24.48
C VAL A 56 -8.04 1.68 25.74
N ALA A 57 -6.74 1.75 26.11
CA ALA A 57 -6.21 1.01 27.25
C ALA A 57 -6.84 1.42 28.57
N SER A 58 -7.09 2.73 28.79
CA SER A 58 -7.65 3.25 30.03
C SER A 58 -9.10 2.82 30.30
N THR A 59 -9.89 2.51 29.27
CA THR A 59 -11.29 2.17 29.38
C THR A 59 -11.63 0.73 29.00
N GLY A 60 -10.72 0.07 28.26
CA GLY A 60 -10.93 -1.28 27.72
C GLY A 60 -11.88 -1.33 26.53
N GLU A 61 -12.26 -0.19 25.95
CA GLU A 61 -13.17 -0.13 24.83
C GLU A 61 -12.50 -0.35 23.49
N ILE A 62 -13.25 -0.97 22.56
CA ILE A 62 -12.89 -1.10 21.15
C ILE A 62 -13.62 -0.06 20.35
N VAL A 63 -12.93 0.54 19.37
CA VAL A 63 -13.50 1.57 18.49
C VAL A 63 -13.45 1.11 17.05
N VAL A 64 -14.62 1.19 16.39
CA VAL A 64 -14.78 0.84 14.97
C VAL A 64 -15.26 2.08 14.21
N CYS A 65 -14.54 2.45 13.16
CA CYS A 65 -14.84 3.61 12.32
C CYS A 65 -15.35 3.12 10.96
N THR A 66 -16.59 3.47 10.62
CA THR A 66 -17.22 3.13 9.34
C THR A 66 -17.99 4.32 8.75
N ASN A 67 -18.36 4.23 7.48
CA ASN A 67 -19.21 5.23 6.81
C ASN A 67 -20.60 4.68 6.46
N GLU A 68 -20.78 3.37 6.48
CA GLU A 68 -22.01 2.68 6.05
C GLU A 68 -22.86 2.15 7.21
N GLY A 69 -22.39 2.23 8.46
CA GLY A 69 -23.08 1.67 9.63
C GLY A 69 -23.15 0.14 9.64
N ASN A 70 -22.34 -0.53 8.79
CA ASN A 70 -22.35 -1.97 8.64
C ASN A 70 -21.87 -2.71 9.88
N ALA A 71 -20.93 -2.14 10.63
CA ALA A 71 -20.47 -2.73 11.90
C ALA A 71 -21.58 -2.68 12.96
N ASP A 72 -22.26 -1.54 13.09
CA ASP A 72 -23.37 -1.36 14.04
C ASP A 72 -24.54 -2.29 13.73
N MET A 73 -24.90 -2.38 12.46
CA MET A 73 -25.93 -3.32 12.00
C MET A 73 -25.54 -4.77 12.34
N GLY A 74 -24.28 -5.15 12.04
CA GLY A 74 -23.78 -6.51 12.26
C GLY A 74 -23.70 -6.91 13.73
N THR A 75 -23.50 -5.97 14.64
CA THR A 75 -23.32 -6.24 16.08
C THR A 75 -24.60 -6.04 16.92
N SER A 76 -25.66 -5.48 16.34
CA SER A 76 -26.88 -5.14 17.11
C SER A 76 -27.75 -6.34 17.51
N PHE A 77 -27.73 -7.42 16.71
CA PHE A 77 -28.63 -8.56 16.89
C PHE A 77 -27.99 -9.83 17.44
N PRO A 78 -26.72 -10.16 17.07
CA PRO A 78 -26.06 -11.37 17.50
C PRO A 78 -25.87 -11.44 19.01
N LYS A 79 -25.97 -12.66 19.54
CA LYS A 79 -25.69 -12.95 20.98
C LYS A 79 -24.23 -12.87 21.34
N VAL A 80 -23.35 -13.08 20.36
CA VAL A 80 -21.90 -13.08 20.56
C VAL A 80 -21.27 -12.08 19.60
N HIS A 81 -20.46 -11.16 20.14
CA HIS A 81 -19.63 -10.25 19.34
C HIS A 81 -18.15 -10.54 19.58
N ILE A 82 -17.42 -10.87 18.53
CA ILE A 82 -15.98 -11.13 18.55
C ILE A 82 -15.27 -9.99 17.80
N ALA A 83 -14.52 -9.15 18.53
CA ALA A 83 -13.68 -8.12 17.94
C ALA A 83 -12.24 -8.60 17.80
N THR A 84 -11.67 -8.48 16.60
CA THR A 84 -10.27 -8.85 16.33
C THR A 84 -9.43 -7.63 16.03
N MET A 85 -8.23 -7.54 16.60
CA MET A 85 -7.35 -6.40 16.36
C MET A 85 -5.87 -6.78 16.46
N GLY A 86 -5.03 -6.08 15.72
CA GLY A 86 -3.58 -6.12 15.99
C GLY A 86 -3.23 -5.33 17.24
N MET A 87 -2.23 -5.80 18.00
CA MET A 87 -1.80 -5.12 19.23
C MET A 87 -1.33 -3.68 19.00
N GLU A 88 -0.92 -3.32 17.80
CA GLU A 88 -0.53 -1.97 17.41
C GLU A 88 -1.69 -0.96 17.35
N LYS A 89 -2.93 -1.41 17.58
CA LYS A 89 -4.12 -0.56 17.57
C LYS A 89 -4.45 0.05 18.94
N ILE A 90 -3.70 -0.30 19.96
CA ILE A 90 -3.93 0.19 21.33
C ILE A 90 -3.48 1.64 21.44
N VAL A 91 -4.35 2.49 21.92
CA VAL A 91 -4.09 3.89 22.30
C VAL A 91 -4.25 4.07 23.81
N PRO A 92 -3.51 4.99 24.46
CA PRO A 92 -3.51 5.06 25.92
C PRO A 92 -4.85 5.51 26.51
N ASN A 93 -5.49 6.51 25.92
CA ASN A 93 -6.68 7.18 26.48
C ASN A 93 -7.58 7.78 25.40
N LEU A 94 -8.71 8.38 25.79
CA LEU A 94 -9.69 8.98 24.88
C LEU A 94 -9.18 10.25 24.19
N GLU A 95 -8.30 11.01 24.82
CA GLU A 95 -7.68 12.21 24.22
C GLU A 95 -6.84 11.83 23.01
N ALA A 96 -6.01 10.80 23.14
CA ALA A 96 -5.25 10.23 22.03
C ALA A 96 -6.16 9.67 20.93
N LEU A 97 -7.23 8.96 21.32
CA LEU A 97 -8.23 8.46 20.37
C LEU A 97 -8.84 9.60 19.55
N GLY A 98 -9.21 10.72 20.20
CA GLY A 98 -9.78 11.89 19.53
C GLY A 98 -8.88 12.49 18.45
N VAL A 99 -7.57 12.38 18.60
CA VAL A 99 -6.59 12.76 17.56
C VAL A 99 -6.61 11.74 16.41
N PHE A 100 -6.50 10.45 16.71
CA PHE A 100 -6.38 9.40 15.69
C PHE A 100 -7.64 9.22 14.85
N THR A 101 -8.83 9.37 15.41
CA THR A 101 -10.10 9.28 14.66
C THR A 101 -10.22 10.40 13.61
N ARG A 102 -9.78 11.62 13.95
CA ARG A 102 -9.71 12.74 12.98
C ARG A 102 -8.64 12.52 11.91
N LEU A 103 -7.46 12.05 12.30
CA LEU A 103 -6.38 11.75 11.36
C LEU A 103 -6.80 10.64 10.38
N LEU A 104 -7.47 9.60 10.87
CA LEU A 104 -7.95 8.48 10.06
C LEU A 104 -8.91 8.97 8.98
N ALA A 105 -9.98 9.67 9.36
CA ALA A 105 -11.03 10.11 8.45
C ALA A 105 -10.51 11.13 7.43
N ARG A 106 -9.78 12.15 7.87
CA ARG A 106 -9.21 13.18 6.98
C ARG A 106 -8.22 12.61 5.98
N SER A 107 -7.38 11.69 6.42
CA SER A 107 -6.34 11.11 5.57
C SER A 107 -6.89 10.04 4.64
N GLY A 108 -7.96 9.35 4.99
CA GLY A 108 -8.60 8.32 4.17
C GLY A 108 -9.52 8.89 3.10
N THR A 109 -10.47 9.72 3.51
CA THR A 109 -11.59 10.18 2.69
C THR A 109 -11.77 11.70 2.63
N GLY A 110 -10.97 12.47 3.37
CA GLY A 110 -11.11 13.93 3.48
C GLY A 110 -12.23 14.38 4.44
N GLN A 111 -12.91 13.45 5.10
CA GLN A 111 -13.95 13.76 6.08
C GLN A 111 -13.36 14.31 7.39
N PRO A 112 -14.06 15.19 8.13
CA PRO A 112 -13.65 15.62 9.47
C PRO A 112 -13.55 14.47 10.47
N ILE A 113 -14.52 13.53 10.39
CA ILE A 113 -14.63 12.29 11.15
C ILE A 113 -15.45 11.29 10.31
N THR A 114 -15.36 9.99 10.58
CA THR A 114 -16.20 8.98 9.93
C THR A 114 -17.68 9.14 10.33
N SER A 115 -18.61 8.72 9.47
CA SER A 115 -20.06 8.83 9.74
C SER A 115 -20.45 8.09 11.02
N TYR A 116 -19.80 6.95 11.27
CA TYR A 116 -19.99 6.15 12.48
C TYR A 116 -18.64 5.96 13.15
N THR A 117 -18.54 6.33 14.43
CA THR A 117 -17.42 6.07 15.32
C THR A 117 -17.96 5.35 16.54
N SER A 118 -18.05 4.04 16.45
CA SER A 118 -18.78 3.21 17.40
C SER A 118 -17.85 2.67 18.48
N HIS A 119 -18.26 2.84 19.74
CA HIS A 119 -17.51 2.43 20.92
C HIS A 119 -18.16 1.20 21.56
N TYR A 120 -17.44 0.10 21.65
CA TYR A 120 -17.87 -1.15 22.25
C TYR A 120 -17.12 -1.37 23.56
N ARG A 121 -17.78 -1.15 24.70
CA ARG A 121 -17.17 -1.28 26.04
C ARG A 121 -17.81 -2.39 26.84
N ARG A 122 -19.13 -2.41 26.91
CA ARG A 122 -19.91 -3.41 27.63
C ARG A 122 -20.95 -3.98 26.70
N PRO A 123 -21.11 -5.30 26.65
CA PRO A 123 -22.18 -5.89 25.87
C PRO A 123 -23.54 -5.54 26.51
N PRO A 124 -24.59 -5.42 25.71
CA PRO A 124 -25.99 -5.43 26.22
C PRO A 124 -26.24 -6.69 27.06
N GLU A 125 -27.27 -6.64 27.90
CA GLU A 125 -27.71 -7.80 28.65
C GLU A 125 -28.04 -8.98 27.72
N GLY A 126 -27.47 -10.16 28.02
CA GLY A 126 -27.64 -11.37 27.20
C GLY A 126 -26.75 -11.46 25.97
N GLN A 127 -25.80 -10.52 25.79
CA GLN A 127 -24.78 -10.58 24.75
C GLN A 127 -23.41 -10.82 25.36
N GLU A 128 -22.60 -11.68 24.72
CA GLU A 128 -21.18 -11.86 25.04
C GLU A 128 -20.30 -11.01 24.14
N PHE A 129 -19.22 -10.44 24.70
CA PHE A 129 -18.25 -9.67 23.96
C PHE A 129 -16.84 -10.20 24.19
N HIS A 130 -16.17 -10.61 23.11
CA HIS A 130 -14.82 -11.15 23.13
C HIS A 130 -13.87 -10.29 22.32
N ILE A 131 -12.66 -10.04 22.84
CA ILE A 131 -11.61 -9.29 22.17
C ILE A 131 -10.43 -10.21 21.92
N ILE A 132 -10.06 -10.39 20.65
CA ILE A 132 -8.89 -11.16 20.23
C ILE A 132 -7.79 -10.20 19.82
N ILE A 133 -6.73 -10.12 20.62
CA ILE A 133 -5.53 -9.31 20.32
C ILE A 133 -4.53 -10.20 19.58
N VAL A 134 -4.19 -9.80 18.35
CA VAL A 134 -3.34 -10.55 17.45
C VAL A 134 -1.94 -9.96 17.43
N ASP A 135 -0.94 -10.71 17.81
CA ASP A 135 0.47 -10.35 17.63
C ASP A 135 0.91 -10.57 16.17
N ASN A 136 0.89 -11.78 15.67
CA ASN A 136 1.32 -12.14 14.31
C ASN A 136 2.66 -11.46 13.89
N GLY A 137 3.67 -11.51 14.77
CA GLY A 137 5.01 -10.99 14.56
C GLY A 137 5.17 -9.47 14.80
N ARG A 138 4.19 -8.80 15.41
CA ARG A 138 4.30 -7.38 15.75
C ARG A 138 5.29 -7.12 16.88
N SER A 139 5.39 -8.05 17.82
CA SER A 139 6.41 -8.04 18.88
C SER A 139 7.82 -8.12 18.29
N ASP A 140 8.03 -8.92 17.23
CA ASP A 140 9.30 -8.99 16.52
C ASP A 140 9.63 -7.67 15.82
N ILE A 141 8.61 -7.03 15.20
CA ILE A 141 8.77 -5.71 14.58
C ILE A 141 9.09 -4.64 15.63
N LEU A 142 8.50 -4.74 16.83
CA LEU A 142 8.77 -3.81 17.93
C LEU A 142 10.24 -3.89 18.38
N ALA A 143 10.85 -5.05 18.32
CA ALA A 143 12.27 -5.26 18.59
C ALA A 143 13.20 -4.78 17.44
N CYS A 144 12.66 -4.54 16.24
CA CYS A 144 13.43 -4.14 15.07
C CYS A 144 13.50 -2.61 14.95
N THR A 145 14.62 -2.00 15.34
CA THR A 145 14.81 -0.53 15.34
C THR A 145 14.63 0.11 13.97
N GLU A 146 15.00 -0.58 12.89
CA GLU A 146 14.91 -0.04 11.52
C GLU A 146 13.46 0.06 11.01
N HIS A 147 12.57 -0.83 11.44
CA HIS A 147 11.22 -0.96 10.89
C HIS A 147 10.11 -0.78 11.93
N VAL A 148 10.43 -0.51 13.19
CA VAL A 148 9.46 -0.30 14.27
C VAL A 148 8.39 0.74 13.95
N ASN A 149 8.73 1.78 13.20
CA ASN A 149 7.78 2.82 12.80
C ASN A 149 6.60 2.30 11.96
N MET A 150 6.69 1.09 11.36
CA MET A 150 5.57 0.48 10.65
C MET A 150 4.39 0.17 11.56
N LEU A 151 4.62 -0.06 12.85
CA LEU A 151 3.57 -0.30 13.84
C LEU A 151 2.68 0.93 14.10
N LYS A 152 3.15 2.14 13.78
CA LYS A 152 2.35 3.38 13.88
C LYS A 152 1.22 3.47 12.84
N CYS A 153 1.14 2.55 11.87
CA CYS A 153 0.22 2.65 10.75
C CYS A 153 -1.25 2.52 11.19
N ILE A 154 -2.03 3.59 11.00
CA ILE A 154 -3.47 3.64 11.28
C ILE A 154 -4.35 3.13 10.13
N ARG A 155 -3.75 2.64 9.04
CA ARG A 155 -4.46 2.07 7.87
C ARG A 155 -5.35 3.05 7.10
N CYS A 156 -5.05 4.34 7.12
CA CYS A 156 -5.85 5.38 6.43
C CYS A 156 -5.81 5.32 4.90
N GLY A 157 -4.78 4.69 4.30
CA GLY A 157 -4.69 4.55 2.84
C GLY A 157 -4.08 5.75 2.08
N SER A 158 -3.76 6.89 2.71
CA SER A 158 -3.20 8.07 2.03
C SER A 158 -1.99 7.77 1.16
N CYS A 159 -1.09 6.91 1.64
CA CYS A 159 0.12 6.53 0.91
C CYS A 159 -0.20 5.75 -0.38
N ILE A 160 -1.31 5.03 -0.43
CA ILE A 160 -1.79 4.31 -1.62
C ILE A 160 -2.34 5.31 -2.63
N ASN A 161 -3.15 6.26 -2.18
CA ASN A 161 -3.79 7.27 -3.03
C ASN A 161 -2.78 8.17 -3.77
N THR A 162 -1.65 8.47 -3.15
CA THR A 162 -0.60 9.32 -3.75
C THR A 162 0.42 8.54 -4.57
N CYS A 163 0.46 7.21 -4.48
CA CYS A 163 1.50 6.40 -5.09
C CYS A 163 1.36 6.31 -6.62
N PRO A 164 2.35 6.81 -7.41
CA PRO A 164 2.27 6.75 -8.87
C PRO A 164 2.30 5.32 -9.40
N VAL A 165 3.03 4.43 -8.73
CA VAL A 165 3.10 3.00 -9.11
C VAL A 165 1.74 2.34 -8.90
N TYR A 166 1.13 2.51 -7.73
CA TYR A 166 -0.20 1.97 -7.45
C TYR A 166 -1.27 2.48 -8.44
N ARG A 167 -1.27 3.77 -8.72
CA ARG A 167 -2.21 4.38 -9.69
C ARG A 167 -2.07 3.79 -11.10
N ARG A 168 -0.89 3.30 -11.46
CA ARG A 168 -0.63 2.71 -12.78
C ARG A 168 -0.92 1.23 -12.83
N THR A 169 -0.59 0.46 -11.78
CA THR A 169 -0.61 -1.01 -11.79
C THR A 169 -1.78 -1.62 -11.04
N GLY A 170 -2.42 -0.85 -10.15
CA GLY A 170 -3.47 -1.36 -9.26
C GLY A 170 -2.93 -2.25 -8.13
N GLY A 171 -3.84 -2.78 -7.31
CA GLY A 171 -3.50 -3.52 -6.10
C GLY A 171 -3.02 -4.95 -6.34
N TYR A 172 -3.53 -5.63 -7.36
CA TYR A 172 -3.19 -7.04 -7.65
C TYR A 172 -1.71 -7.26 -7.97
N SER A 173 -1.05 -6.27 -8.59
CA SER A 173 0.38 -6.35 -8.94
C SER A 173 1.30 -6.53 -7.75
N TYR A 174 0.86 -6.18 -6.55
CA TYR A 174 1.65 -6.31 -5.32
C TYR A 174 1.65 -7.73 -4.74
N SER A 175 0.73 -8.59 -5.17
CA SER A 175 0.58 -9.98 -4.67
C SER A 175 0.49 -10.10 -3.14
N TYR A 176 0.18 -9.03 -2.45
CA TYR A 176 0.00 -8.95 -1.00
C TYR A 176 -1.36 -8.30 -0.71
N PHE A 177 -2.05 -8.73 0.36
CA PHE A 177 -3.40 -8.29 0.66
C PHE A 177 -3.53 -6.79 0.96
N ILE A 178 -2.44 -6.14 1.38
CA ILE A 178 -2.33 -4.69 1.47
C ILE A 178 -1.39 -4.21 0.37
N PRO A 179 -1.87 -3.46 -0.63
CA PRO A 179 -1.02 -2.94 -1.70
C PRO A 179 -0.33 -1.63 -1.33
N GLY A 180 0.47 -1.12 -2.27
CA GLY A 180 1.11 0.19 -2.16
C GLY A 180 2.29 0.23 -1.18
N PRO A 181 2.76 1.43 -0.82
CA PRO A 181 3.99 1.61 -0.05
C PRO A 181 3.99 0.92 1.33
N VAL A 182 2.87 0.95 2.04
CA VAL A 182 2.73 0.23 3.31
C VAL A 182 2.77 -1.28 3.10
N GLY A 183 2.15 -1.78 2.04
CA GLY A 183 2.13 -3.21 1.70
C GLY A 183 3.48 -3.73 1.30
N ILE A 184 4.31 -2.94 0.59
CA ILE A 184 5.71 -3.29 0.28
C ILE A 184 6.47 -3.57 1.59
N ASN A 185 6.42 -2.64 2.54
CA ASN A 185 7.12 -2.78 3.82
C ASN A 185 6.61 -3.97 4.64
N LEU A 186 5.29 -4.15 4.73
CA LEU A 186 4.70 -5.27 5.48
C LEU A 186 4.97 -6.63 4.81
N GLY A 187 4.98 -6.68 3.48
CA GLY A 187 5.35 -7.88 2.74
C GLY A 187 6.80 -8.30 3.03
N MET A 188 7.72 -7.35 3.05
CA MET A 188 9.12 -7.59 3.38
C MET A 188 9.31 -8.06 4.84
N LEU A 189 8.58 -7.48 5.78
CA LEU A 189 8.57 -7.92 7.18
C LEU A 189 8.01 -9.34 7.34
N LYS A 190 7.08 -9.74 6.47
CA LYS A 190 6.41 -11.05 6.53
C LYS A 190 7.23 -12.16 5.86
N SER A 191 7.71 -11.92 4.64
CA SER A 191 8.41 -12.92 3.81
C SER A 191 9.25 -12.20 2.75
N PRO A 192 10.50 -11.83 3.07
CA PRO A 192 11.39 -11.12 2.15
C PRO A 192 11.56 -11.84 0.81
N GLU A 193 11.68 -13.17 0.82
CA GLU A 193 11.89 -14.02 -0.37
C GLU A 193 10.74 -13.83 -1.38
N LYS A 194 9.53 -13.79 -0.88
CA LYS A 194 8.31 -13.69 -1.71
C LYS A 194 8.08 -12.28 -2.25
N TYR A 195 8.39 -11.24 -1.47
CA TYR A 195 7.96 -9.87 -1.76
C TYR A 195 9.10 -8.92 -2.17
N SER A 196 10.35 -9.40 -2.27
CA SER A 196 11.52 -8.61 -2.64
C SER A 196 11.38 -7.87 -3.98
N GLY A 197 10.66 -8.43 -4.94
CA GLY A 197 10.37 -7.79 -6.23
C GLY A 197 9.63 -6.46 -6.11
N ASN A 198 8.72 -6.33 -5.14
CA ASN A 198 7.93 -5.11 -4.91
C ASN A 198 8.80 -3.93 -4.49
N VAL A 199 9.87 -4.18 -3.76
CA VAL A 199 10.83 -3.16 -3.32
C VAL A 199 11.50 -2.48 -4.51
N SER A 200 11.83 -3.25 -5.54
CA SER A 200 12.46 -2.74 -6.77
C SER A 200 11.48 -1.94 -7.64
N ALA A 201 10.19 -2.22 -7.57
CA ALA A 201 9.14 -1.52 -8.34
C ALA A 201 8.87 -0.09 -7.82
N CYS A 202 9.25 0.25 -6.60
CA CYS A 202 9.06 1.59 -6.03
C CYS A 202 9.96 2.62 -6.73
N SER A 203 9.44 3.81 -7.07
CA SER A 203 10.20 4.90 -7.67
C SER A 203 10.98 5.76 -6.65
N LEU A 204 10.82 5.53 -5.35
CA LEU A 204 11.38 6.33 -4.25
C LEU A 204 11.06 7.84 -4.36
N CYS A 205 9.87 8.18 -4.83
CA CYS A 205 9.44 9.58 -4.98
C CYS A 205 9.09 10.29 -3.66
N TYR A 206 9.13 9.61 -2.53
CA TYR A 206 8.83 10.09 -1.17
C TYR A 206 7.42 10.64 -0.93
N SER A 207 6.55 10.66 -1.93
CA SER A 207 5.18 11.16 -1.78
C SER A 207 4.41 10.46 -0.65
N CYS A 208 4.60 9.15 -0.48
CA CYS A 208 3.97 8.37 0.59
C CYS A 208 4.45 8.75 2.00
N SER A 209 5.72 9.11 2.17
CA SER A 209 6.27 9.59 3.43
C SER A 209 5.70 10.97 3.79
N ASN A 210 5.62 11.86 2.79
CA ASN A 210 5.13 13.23 2.98
C ASN A 210 3.65 13.29 3.40
N VAL A 211 2.79 12.44 2.82
CA VAL A 211 1.35 12.44 3.14
C VAL A 211 0.99 11.62 4.37
N CYS A 212 1.93 10.88 4.96
CA CYS A 212 1.64 10.03 6.10
C CYS A 212 1.24 10.86 7.34
N PRO A 213 -0.02 10.71 7.85
CA PRO A 213 -0.49 11.52 8.98
C PRO A 213 0.22 11.18 10.29
N VAL A 214 0.72 9.96 10.42
CA VAL A 214 1.46 9.47 11.60
C VAL A 214 2.97 9.47 11.38
N LYS A 215 3.44 10.15 10.32
CA LYS A 215 4.86 10.42 10.03
C LYS A 215 5.73 9.15 9.96
N ILE A 216 5.23 8.11 9.29
CA ILE A 216 6.06 6.96 8.92
C ILE A 216 6.83 7.34 7.67
N ASP A 217 8.15 7.23 7.70
CA ASP A 217 8.98 7.40 6.51
C ASP A 217 9.01 6.10 5.70
N LEU A 218 7.92 5.88 4.93
CA LEU A 218 7.71 4.66 4.15
C LEU A 218 8.75 4.48 3.05
N ALA A 219 9.16 5.58 2.41
CA ALA A 219 10.13 5.53 1.32
C ALA A 219 11.52 5.19 1.84
N GLU A 220 11.94 5.77 2.97
CA GLU A 220 13.21 5.43 3.62
C GLU A 220 13.26 3.96 4.03
N GLN A 221 12.17 3.41 4.56
CA GLN A 221 12.12 1.99 4.90
C GLN A 221 12.22 1.10 3.66
N ILE A 222 11.58 1.48 2.54
CA ILE A 222 11.74 0.76 1.27
C ILE A 222 13.19 0.85 0.77
N TYR A 223 13.85 2.00 0.95
CA TYR A 223 15.25 2.17 0.60
C TYR A 223 16.16 1.27 1.44
N LYS A 224 15.95 1.17 2.74
CA LYS A 224 16.66 0.22 3.62
C LYS A 224 16.47 -1.23 3.19
N TRP A 225 15.25 -1.62 2.83
CA TRP A 225 15.01 -2.94 2.26
C TRP A 225 15.81 -3.20 0.99
N ARG A 226 15.96 -2.19 0.10
CA ARG A 226 16.83 -2.33 -1.09
C ARG A 226 18.28 -2.58 -0.73
N GLN A 227 18.78 -1.93 0.31
CA GLN A 227 20.14 -2.16 0.80
C GLN A 227 20.30 -3.59 1.33
N ASN A 228 19.27 -4.13 1.96
CA ASN A 228 19.26 -5.46 2.55
C ASN A 228 19.05 -6.60 1.53
N LEU A 229 18.64 -6.33 0.29
CA LEU A 229 18.44 -7.38 -0.73
C LEU A 229 19.71 -8.16 -1.04
N ALA A 230 20.87 -7.52 -1.08
CA ALA A 230 22.14 -8.18 -1.37
C ALA A 230 22.65 -9.02 -0.20
N PRO A 231 22.68 -8.54 1.06
CA PRO A 231 22.97 -9.35 2.24
C PRO A 231 22.03 -10.54 2.43
N LEU A 232 20.75 -10.38 2.11
CA LEU A 232 19.73 -11.46 2.18
C LEU A 232 19.77 -12.43 0.98
N HIS A 233 20.74 -12.27 0.06
CA HIS A 233 20.86 -13.06 -1.17
C HIS A 233 19.62 -13.03 -2.10
N LEU A 234 18.78 -11.99 -1.99
CA LEU A 234 17.55 -11.80 -2.77
C LEU A 234 17.77 -10.93 -4.04
N ALA A 235 18.99 -10.43 -4.25
CA ALA A 235 19.31 -9.64 -5.43
C ALA A 235 19.48 -10.54 -6.66
N ASP A 236 18.83 -10.16 -7.77
CA ASP A 236 18.96 -10.82 -9.06
C ASP A 236 20.43 -10.88 -9.51
N PRO A 237 20.99 -12.07 -9.85
CA PRO A 237 22.38 -12.21 -10.27
C PRO A 237 22.77 -11.34 -11.47
N SER A 238 21.86 -11.16 -12.44
CA SER A 238 22.09 -10.32 -13.61
C SER A 238 22.24 -8.84 -13.24
N LYS A 239 21.38 -8.34 -12.35
CA LYS A 239 21.47 -6.99 -11.81
C LYS A 239 22.75 -6.79 -11.00
N LYS A 240 23.15 -7.79 -10.21
CA LYS A 240 24.39 -7.74 -9.42
C LYS A 240 25.63 -7.61 -10.32
N LEU A 241 25.65 -8.35 -11.43
CA LEU A 241 26.73 -8.25 -12.41
C LEU A 241 26.74 -6.88 -13.12
N MET A 242 25.56 -6.42 -13.56
CA MET A 242 25.40 -5.12 -14.20
C MET A 242 25.87 -3.97 -13.28
N VAL A 243 25.46 -3.96 -12.03
CA VAL A 243 25.88 -2.92 -11.05
C VAL A 243 27.38 -2.97 -10.78
N LYS A 244 27.98 -4.16 -10.72
CA LYS A 244 29.46 -4.28 -10.62
C LYS A 244 30.16 -3.70 -11.84
N GLY A 245 29.66 -3.96 -13.05
CA GLY A 245 30.19 -3.38 -14.28
C GLY A 245 30.06 -1.85 -14.31
N MET A 246 28.88 -1.33 -13.96
CA MET A 246 28.68 0.11 -13.84
C MET A 246 29.62 0.76 -12.81
N LYS A 247 29.77 0.16 -11.63
CA LYS A 247 30.71 0.63 -10.62
C LYS A 247 32.13 0.69 -11.14
N PHE A 248 32.56 -0.33 -11.88
CA PHE A 248 33.90 -0.35 -12.48
C PHE A 248 34.09 0.81 -13.49
N ILE A 249 33.12 0.98 -14.41
CA ILE A 249 33.16 2.07 -15.41
C ILE A 249 33.17 3.45 -14.70
N MET A 250 32.32 3.66 -13.71
CA MET A 250 32.21 4.95 -13.01
C MET A 250 33.45 5.29 -12.18
N ASN A 251 34.17 4.29 -11.69
CA ASN A 251 35.42 4.51 -10.94
C ASN A 251 36.64 4.81 -11.85
N HIS A 252 36.49 4.69 -13.17
CA HIS A 252 37.54 4.95 -14.14
C HIS A 252 37.12 6.09 -15.08
N PRO A 253 37.55 7.35 -14.85
CA PRO A 253 37.09 8.51 -15.61
C PRO A 253 37.22 8.36 -17.13
N GLY A 254 38.33 7.78 -17.62
CA GLY A 254 38.52 7.53 -19.05
C GLY A 254 37.47 6.59 -19.64
N LEU A 255 37.14 5.49 -18.95
CA LEU A 255 36.10 4.56 -19.38
C LEU A 255 34.70 5.19 -19.31
N PHE A 256 34.44 6.01 -18.29
CA PHE A 256 33.18 6.73 -18.14
C PHE A 256 32.95 7.69 -19.31
N TYR A 257 33.91 8.51 -19.67
CA TYR A 257 33.78 9.43 -20.82
C TYR A 257 33.68 8.70 -22.16
N ASN A 258 34.40 7.60 -22.34
CA ASN A 258 34.28 6.76 -23.52
C ASN A 258 32.88 6.11 -23.61
N ALA A 259 32.29 5.68 -22.48
CA ALA A 259 30.93 5.16 -22.44
C ALA A 259 29.89 6.22 -22.82
N ILE A 260 30.05 7.47 -22.37
CA ILE A 260 29.18 8.59 -22.79
C ILE A 260 29.31 8.86 -24.30
N ALA A 261 30.51 8.86 -24.81
CA ALA A 261 30.78 9.03 -26.26
C ALA A 261 30.15 7.90 -27.08
N ALA A 262 30.24 6.66 -26.60
CA ALA A 262 29.57 5.51 -27.23
C ALA A 262 28.05 5.63 -27.20
N GLY A 263 27.47 6.19 -26.15
CA GLY A 263 26.03 6.50 -26.07
C GLY A 263 25.53 7.42 -27.20
N ARG A 264 26.31 8.47 -27.51
CA ARG A 264 26.00 9.39 -28.63
C ARG A 264 26.05 8.70 -30.00
N VAL A 265 26.91 7.70 -30.16
CA VAL A 265 26.98 6.88 -31.38
C VAL A 265 25.79 5.93 -31.42
N ALA A 266 25.46 5.30 -30.30
CA ALA A 266 24.31 4.39 -30.18
C ALA A 266 22.98 5.08 -30.56
N GLU A 267 22.79 6.35 -30.25
CA GLU A 267 21.59 7.13 -30.63
C GLU A 267 21.33 7.16 -32.14
N ARG A 268 22.39 7.02 -32.95
CA ARG A 268 22.31 6.99 -34.42
C ARG A 268 22.00 5.60 -34.99
N MET A 269 21.93 4.57 -34.13
CA MET A 269 21.61 3.23 -34.57
C MET A 269 20.15 3.06 -34.93
N PRO A 270 19.80 2.14 -35.86
CA PRO A 270 18.41 1.86 -36.19
C PRO A 270 17.60 1.39 -34.99
N ARG A 271 16.32 1.81 -34.92
CA ARG A 271 15.42 1.50 -33.80
C ARG A 271 15.32 0.01 -33.45
N PHE A 272 15.38 -0.89 -34.44
CA PHE A 272 15.30 -2.33 -34.21
C PHE A 272 16.52 -2.90 -33.46
N VAL A 273 17.67 -2.19 -33.47
CA VAL A 273 18.88 -2.57 -32.72
C VAL A 273 18.75 -2.10 -31.28
N LEU A 274 18.20 -0.90 -31.07
CA LEU A 274 18.14 -0.26 -29.74
C LEU A 274 16.90 -0.70 -28.93
N TYR A 275 15.81 -1.09 -29.60
CA TYR A 275 14.53 -1.34 -28.96
C TYR A 275 13.98 -2.71 -29.35
N ASN A 276 14.56 -3.77 -28.81
CA ASN A 276 14.13 -5.13 -29.06
C ASN A 276 13.89 -5.90 -27.75
N SER A 277 13.35 -7.10 -27.84
CA SER A 277 13.01 -7.92 -26.67
C SER A 277 14.21 -8.49 -25.92
N LEU A 278 15.39 -8.45 -26.52
CA LEU A 278 16.66 -8.91 -25.92
C LEU A 278 17.41 -7.78 -25.22
N ASP A 279 17.03 -6.54 -25.51
CA ASP A 279 17.65 -5.35 -24.90
C ASP A 279 17.08 -5.10 -23.50
N ALA A 280 17.95 -4.78 -22.56
CA ALA A 280 17.57 -4.39 -21.20
C ALA A 280 16.68 -3.14 -21.13
N TRP A 281 16.70 -2.29 -22.15
CA TRP A 281 15.87 -1.09 -22.27
C TRP A 281 14.45 -1.42 -22.77
N GLY A 282 14.31 -2.41 -23.67
CA GLY A 282 13.05 -2.97 -24.15
C GLY A 282 12.28 -2.08 -25.15
N ILE A 283 11.20 -2.65 -25.70
CA ILE A 283 10.42 -2.04 -26.80
C ILE A 283 9.61 -0.81 -26.36
N GLY A 284 9.24 -0.70 -25.09
CA GLY A 284 8.31 0.32 -24.57
C GLY A 284 8.98 1.58 -24.06
N ARG A 285 10.26 1.81 -24.30
CA ARG A 285 11.02 2.95 -23.80
C ARG A 285 11.77 3.63 -24.93
N GLU A 286 12.09 4.91 -24.74
CA GLU A 286 12.94 5.68 -25.64
C GLU A 286 14.18 6.16 -24.87
N LEU A 287 15.33 6.11 -25.53
CA LEU A 287 16.55 6.71 -24.99
C LEU A 287 16.39 8.23 -25.00
N PRO A 288 16.79 8.92 -23.92
CA PRO A 288 16.82 10.38 -23.94
C PRO A 288 17.85 10.85 -24.97
N GLU A 289 17.60 11.99 -25.59
CA GLU A 289 18.58 12.64 -26.45
C GLU A 289 19.84 12.98 -25.69
N PHE A 290 20.99 12.56 -26.21
CA PHE A 290 22.27 12.87 -25.60
C PHE A 290 22.69 14.28 -25.91
N ALA A 291 23.07 15.05 -24.91
CA ALA A 291 23.59 16.38 -25.07
C ALA A 291 24.83 16.39 -26.00
N LYS A 292 24.94 17.38 -26.88
CA LYS A 292 26.06 17.52 -27.81
C LYS A 292 27.40 17.64 -27.08
N GLU A 293 27.41 18.28 -25.93
CA GLU A 293 28.56 18.49 -25.07
C GLU A 293 28.23 18.02 -23.65
N THR A 294 29.19 17.40 -22.98
CA THR A 294 29.06 17.04 -21.56
C THR A 294 29.20 18.29 -20.69
N PHE A 295 28.62 18.26 -19.48
CA PHE A 295 28.81 19.31 -18.48
C PHE A 295 30.32 19.64 -18.28
N ASN A 296 31.16 18.64 -18.25
CA ASN A 296 32.63 18.81 -18.05
C ASN A 296 33.28 19.52 -19.26
N GLU A 297 32.84 19.24 -20.48
CA GLU A 297 33.30 19.96 -21.69
C GLU A 297 32.83 21.43 -21.64
N MET A 298 31.59 21.68 -21.29
CA MET A 298 31.05 23.05 -21.12
C MET A 298 31.78 23.79 -20.00
N TRP A 299 31.97 23.15 -18.87
CA TRP A 299 32.72 23.74 -17.73
C TRP A 299 34.14 24.17 -18.10
N LYS A 300 34.88 23.31 -18.81
CA LYS A 300 36.22 23.63 -19.30
C LYS A 300 36.26 24.81 -20.28
N LYS A 301 35.13 25.04 -20.98
CA LYS A 301 34.97 26.19 -21.90
C LYS A 301 34.56 27.50 -21.19
N GLY A 302 34.45 27.47 -19.85
CA GLY A 302 34.16 28.66 -19.06
C GLY A 302 32.67 28.96 -18.85
N LEU A 303 31.80 27.99 -19.04
CA LEU A 303 30.39 28.13 -18.64
C LEU A 303 30.36 28.29 -17.12
N LYS A 304 30.02 29.50 -16.65
CA LYS A 304 29.69 29.75 -15.26
C LYS A 304 28.21 29.45 -15.08
N ALA A 305 27.84 28.75 -14.02
CA ALA A 305 26.45 28.66 -13.60
C ALA A 305 26.02 30.08 -13.20
N ASP A 306 24.98 30.59 -13.86
CA ASP A 306 24.28 31.80 -13.45
C ASP A 306 23.59 31.62 -12.11
#